data_c38208d29aafa9f9f4ed4bb7db06e4e5
#
_entry.id   c38208d29aafa9f9f4ed4bb7db06e4e5
#
_cell.length_a   1.000
_cell.length_b   1.000
_cell.length_c   1.000
_cell.angle_alpha   90.00
_cell.angle_beta   90.00
_cell.angle_gamma   90.00
#
_symmetry.space_group_name_H-M   'P 1'
#
loop_
_entity.id
_entity.type
_entity.pdbx_description
1 polymer ?
#
loop_
_entity_poly.entity_id
_entity_poly.type
_entity_poly.pdbx_seq_one_letter_code
_entity_poly.pdbx_strand_id
1 'polypeptide(L)'
;AFQSNEPIFIKNLENVQGDERDVILFSVGYGPDSEGRVSMNFGPLNRIGGERRLNVAVSRARYEMIIFSTLRSDMIDLNRTSSIGVAGLKRFLEYAEKGTRNTLGSSLPSLPEETVSIENIIADKLRSLGYTVHTDIGCSGYKIDIGIVDPQNTSNYQLGICLLYTSPSPRDRG
;
A
#
# COMPACT_ATOMS: atom_id res chain seq x y z
N ALA A 1 -5.58 8.81 -25.21
CA ALA A 1 -7.02 8.76 -24.92
C ALA A 1 -7.28 7.41 -24.27
N PHE A 2 -7.61 7.40 -22.98
CA PHE A 2 -8.02 6.19 -22.27
C PHE A 2 -9.41 5.79 -22.80
N GLN A 3 -9.47 4.81 -23.67
CA GLN A 3 -10.73 4.14 -24.00
C GLN A 3 -10.88 2.96 -23.04
N SER A 4 -11.31 3.21 -21.83
CA SER A 4 -11.78 2.17 -20.93
C SER A 4 -13.26 1.95 -21.23
N ASN A 5 -13.62 0.77 -21.70
CA ASN A 5 -15.02 0.34 -21.85
C ASN A 5 -15.66 0.01 -20.49
N GLU A 6 -14.98 0.31 -19.40
CA GLU A 6 -15.46 0.04 -18.05
C GLU A 6 -16.37 1.17 -17.57
N PRO A 7 -17.60 0.90 -17.13
CA PRO A 7 -18.52 1.92 -16.67
C PRO A 7 -18.02 2.59 -15.38
N ILE A 8 -18.34 3.88 -15.24
CA ILE A 8 -18.14 4.59 -13.96
C ILE A 8 -19.06 3.94 -12.91
N PHE A 9 -18.51 3.70 -11.73
CA PHE A 9 -19.31 3.24 -10.59
C PHE A 9 -19.09 4.15 -9.37
N ILE A 10 -20.07 4.17 -8.48
CA ILE A 10 -19.98 4.83 -7.18
C ILE A 10 -20.19 3.76 -6.11
N LYS A 11 -19.22 3.58 -5.22
CA LYS A 11 -19.26 2.59 -4.15
C LYS A 11 -18.78 3.20 -2.83
N ASN A 12 -19.25 2.64 -1.74
CA ASN A 12 -18.74 2.97 -0.42
C ASN A 12 -17.64 2.00 0.01
N LEU A 13 -16.99 2.32 1.14
CA LEU A 13 -15.89 1.55 1.72
C LEU A 13 -16.22 0.05 1.94
N GLU A 14 -17.50 -0.29 2.18
CA GLU A 14 -17.92 -1.65 2.47
C GLU A 14 -18.18 -2.48 1.22
N ASN A 15 -18.45 -1.83 0.08
CA ASN A 15 -18.89 -2.48 -1.16
C ASN A 15 -17.85 -2.44 -2.28
N VAL A 16 -16.65 -1.90 -2.04
CA VAL A 16 -15.62 -1.73 -3.06
C VAL A 16 -14.75 -2.98 -3.26
N GLN A 17 -14.94 -4.01 -2.47
CA GLN A 17 -14.16 -5.24 -2.55
C GLN A 17 -14.37 -5.95 -3.90
N GLY A 18 -13.27 -6.31 -4.56
CA GLY A 18 -13.26 -7.02 -5.84
C GLY A 18 -13.28 -6.12 -7.07
N ASP A 19 -13.55 -4.83 -6.91
CA ASP A 19 -13.50 -3.88 -8.02
C ASP A 19 -12.16 -3.13 -8.03
N GLU A 20 -11.70 -2.78 -9.21
CA GLU A 20 -10.52 -1.93 -9.43
C GLU A 20 -10.74 -1.02 -10.63
N ARG A 21 -10.07 0.11 -10.68
CA ARG A 21 -10.11 1.06 -11.80
C ARG A 21 -8.75 1.73 -11.97
N ASP A 22 -8.53 2.22 -13.18
CA ASP A 22 -7.32 2.96 -13.51
C ASP A 22 -7.18 4.20 -12.64
N VAL A 23 -8.27 4.94 -12.49
CA VAL A 23 -8.35 6.16 -11.65
C VAL A 23 -9.49 6.03 -10.66
N ILE A 24 -9.22 6.33 -9.40
CA ILE A 24 -10.23 6.39 -8.34
C ILE A 24 -10.31 7.80 -7.75
N LEU A 25 -11.51 8.34 -7.70
CA LEU A 25 -11.83 9.55 -6.95
C LEU A 25 -12.29 9.13 -5.55
N PHE A 26 -11.45 9.33 -4.56
CA PHE A 26 -11.69 8.89 -3.18
C PHE A 26 -12.18 10.08 -2.34
N SER A 27 -13.46 10.08 -2.02
CA SER A 27 -14.06 11.12 -1.18
C SER A 27 -14.11 10.68 0.29
N VAL A 28 -13.46 11.45 1.16
CA VAL A 28 -13.51 11.27 2.62
C VAL A 28 -14.63 12.14 3.17
N GLY A 29 -15.76 11.51 3.49
CA GLY A 29 -16.97 12.19 3.99
C GLY A 29 -16.93 12.63 5.45
N TYR A 30 -15.76 12.63 6.08
CA TYR A 30 -15.52 13.09 7.45
C TYR A 30 -14.79 14.43 7.43
N GLY A 31 -15.10 15.29 8.37
CA GLY A 31 -14.47 16.60 8.48
C GLY A 31 -14.80 17.28 9.80
N PRO A 32 -14.29 18.51 10.01
CA PRO A 32 -14.65 19.32 11.15
C PRO A 32 -16.11 19.78 11.09
N ASP A 33 -16.73 19.91 12.25
CA ASP A 33 -18.04 20.54 12.40
C ASP A 33 -17.95 22.08 12.25
N SER A 34 -19.08 22.78 12.42
CA SER A 34 -19.14 24.24 12.32
C SER A 34 -18.28 24.98 13.37
N GLU A 35 -17.85 24.28 14.42
CA GLU A 35 -16.97 24.80 15.46
C GLU A 35 -15.51 24.34 15.28
N GLY A 36 -15.19 23.69 14.15
CA GLY A 36 -13.84 23.19 13.83
C GLY A 36 -13.44 21.91 14.55
N ARG A 37 -14.36 21.23 15.25
CA ARG A 37 -14.08 20.01 16.02
C ARG A 37 -14.25 18.78 15.13
N VAL A 38 -13.33 17.82 15.23
CA VAL A 38 -13.42 16.54 14.54
C VAL A 38 -13.86 15.46 15.51
N SER A 39 -14.91 14.72 15.13
CA SER A 39 -15.31 13.50 15.81
C SER A 39 -14.32 12.38 15.51
N MET A 40 -13.91 11.62 16.54
CA MET A 40 -13.09 10.42 16.36
C MET A 40 -13.92 9.17 16.02
N ASN A 41 -15.19 9.34 15.66
CA ASN A 41 -16.04 8.27 15.17
C ASN A 41 -16.05 8.28 13.62
N PHE A 42 -15.30 7.39 13.04
CA PHE A 42 -15.18 7.17 11.59
C PHE A 42 -15.95 5.92 11.16
N GLY A 43 -17.06 5.62 11.81
CA GLY A 43 -17.97 4.54 11.46
C GLY A 43 -17.29 3.17 11.33
N PRO A 44 -17.29 2.54 10.14
CA PRO A 44 -16.71 1.22 9.93
C PRO A 44 -15.22 1.11 10.30
N LEU A 45 -14.47 2.22 10.26
CA LEU A 45 -13.04 2.21 10.58
C LEU A 45 -12.77 2.07 12.08
N ASN A 46 -13.72 2.44 12.93
CA ASN A 46 -13.59 2.24 14.37
C ASN A 46 -13.85 0.80 14.82
N ARG A 47 -14.45 -0.03 13.96
CA ARG A 47 -14.77 -1.43 14.28
C ARG A 47 -13.57 -2.34 14.06
N ILE A 48 -13.60 -3.52 14.66
CA ILE A 48 -12.62 -4.59 14.41
C ILE A 48 -12.60 -4.90 12.91
N GLY A 49 -11.40 -4.94 12.32
CA GLY A 49 -11.21 -5.12 10.88
C GLY A 49 -11.40 -3.84 10.05
N GLY A 50 -11.51 -2.67 10.68
CA GLY A 50 -11.59 -1.38 9.99
C GLY A 50 -10.35 -1.09 9.14
N GLU A 51 -9.18 -1.48 9.63
CA GLU A 51 -7.91 -1.39 8.90
C GLU A 51 -7.91 -2.20 7.59
N ARG A 52 -8.57 -3.36 7.58
CA ARG A 52 -8.66 -4.21 6.38
C ARG A 52 -9.58 -3.57 5.34
N ARG A 53 -10.70 -2.97 5.78
CA ARG A 53 -11.61 -2.25 4.88
C ARG A 53 -10.93 -1.05 4.24
N LEU A 54 -10.19 -0.28 5.02
CA LEU A 54 -9.40 0.83 4.49
C LEU A 54 -8.37 0.34 3.49
N ASN A 55 -7.60 -0.71 3.82
CA ASN A 55 -6.60 -1.28 2.94
C ASN A 55 -7.19 -1.72 1.60
N VAL A 56 -8.34 -2.39 1.62
CA VAL A 56 -9.06 -2.77 0.39
C VAL A 56 -9.38 -1.53 -0.44
N ALA A 57 -9.90 -0.46 0.16
CA ALA A 57 -10.29 0.74 -0.59
C ALA A 57 -9.10 1.49 -1.20
N VAL A 58 -8.01 1.68 -0.42
CA VAL A 58 -6.84 2.44 -0.89
C VAL A 58 -5.98 1.68 -1.90
N SER A 59 -6.20 0.38 -2.04
CA SER A 59 -5.48 -0.47 -3.00
C SER A 59 -6.27 -0.76 -4.29
N ARG A 60 -7.38 -0.06 -4.54
CA ARG A 60 -8.25 -0.30 -5.72
C ARG A 60 -7.87 0.49 -6.97
N ALA A 61 -7.03 1.51 -6.85
CA ALA A 61 -6.53 2.25 -8.00
C ALA A 61 -5.37 1.50 -8.66
N ARG A 62 -5.42 1.32 -9.99
CA ARG A 62 -4.31 0.72 -10.75
C ARG A 62 -3.19 1.72 -11.00
N TYR A 63 -3.54 3.00 -11.26
CA TYR A 63 -2.57 4.03 -11.62
C TYR A 63 -2.65 5.26 -10.72
N GLU A 64 -3.84 5.76 -10.42
CA GLU A 64 -4.00 7.03 -9.74
C GLU A 64 -5.16 7.02 -8.75
N MET A 65 -4.96 7.60 -7.58
CA MET A 65 -6.04 7.91 -6.63
C MET A 65 -6.02 9.39 -6.29
N ILE A 66 -7.13 10.06 -6.60
CA ILE A 66 -7.33 11.48 -6.29
C ILE A 66 -8.21 11.57 -5.04
N ILE A 67 -7.69 12.22 -3.99
CA ILE A 67 -8.35 12.26 -2.69
C ILE A 67 -9.02 13.62 -2.49
N PHE A 68 -10.31 13.60 -2.17
CA PHE A 68 -11.09 14.76 -1.79
C PHE A 68 -11.41 14.67 -0.30
N SER A 69 -10.88 15.59 0.49
CA SER A 69 -11.06 15.58 1.94
C SER A 69 -10.98 16.98 2.52
N THR A 70 -11.89 17.30 3.44
CA THR A 70 -11.75 18.43 4.36
C THR A 70 -11.07 18.02 5.67
N LEU A 71 -11.02 16.70 5.93
CA LEU A 71 -10.28 16.13 7.05
C LEU A 71 -8.79 16.06 6.69
N ARG A 72 -7.96 16.63 7.55
CA ARG A 72 -6.50 16.55 7.45
C ARG A 72 -5.93 15.55 8.46
N SER A 73 -4.76 15.02 8.16
CA SER A 73 -4.10 14.05 9.03
C SER A 73 -3.82 14.59 10.44
N ASP A 74 -3.47 15.87 10.56
CA ASP A 74 -3.20 16.53 11.84
C ASP A 74 -4.45 16.69 12.73
N MET A 75 -5.65 16.69 12.15
CA MET A 75 -6.94 16.76 12.88
C MET A 75 -7.33 15.44 13.55
N ILE A 76 -6.68 14.33 13.22
CA ILE A 76 -6.95 13.02 13.82
C ILE A 76 -6.06 12.84 15.05
N ASP A 77 -6.67 12.88 16.24
CA ASP A 77 -5.99 12.67 17.51
C ASP A 77 -6.09 11.20 17.96
N LEU A 78 -4.97 10.49 17.82
CA LEU A 78 -4.87 9.07 18.19
C LEU A 78 -4.91 8.84 19.71
N ASN A 79 -4.76 9.87 20.55
CA ASN A 79 -4.94 9.72 21.99
C ASN A 79 -6.43 9.56 22.38
N ARG A 80 -7.34 9.94 21.49
CA ARG A 80 -8.79 9.85 21.68
C ARG A 80 -9.40 8.57 21.09
N THR A 81 -8.60 7.70 20.48
CA THR A 81 -9.05 6.45 19.88
C THR A 81 -7.96 5.40 19.87
N SER A 82 -8.30 4.16 20.15
CA SER A 82 -7.42 2.99 20.04
C SER A 82 -7.62 2.21 18.72
N SER A 83 -8.43 2.73 17.79
CA SER A 83 -8.75 2.03 16.55
C SER A 83 -7.59 2.01 15.58
N ILE A 84 -7.17 0.81 15.19
CA ILE A 84 -6.13 0.59 14.16
C ILE A 84 -6.58 1.14 12.80
N GLY A 85 -7.88 1.03 12.47
CA GLY A 85 -8.43 1.57 11.24
C GLY A 85 -8.36 3.09 11.17
N VAL A 86 -8.58 3.78 12.29
CA VAL A 86 -8.42 5.24 12.38
C VAL A 86 -6.96 5.66 12.29
N ALA A 87 -6.06 4.92 12.93
CA ALA A 87 -4.62 5.15 12.78
C ALA A 87 -4.16 4.95 11.33
N GLY A 88 -4.72 3.95 10.64
CA GLY A 88 -4.50 3.73 9.21
C GLY A 88 -4.97 4.90 8.35
N LEU A 89 -6.18 5.42 8.61
CA LEU A 89 -6.71 6.60 7.91
C LEU A 89 -5.81 7.83 8.08
N LYS A 90 -5.34 8.08 9.30
CA LYS A 90 -4.40 9.18 9.57
C LYS A 90 -3.14 9.07 8.72
N ARG A 91 -2.51 7.89 8.70
CA ARG A 91 -1.30 7.63 7.89
C ARG A 91 -1.57 7.77 6.39
N PHE A 92 -2.71 7.30 5.93
CA PHE A 92 -3.10 7.42 4.53
C PHE A 92 -3.26 8.89 4.12
N LEU A 93 -3.96 9.70 4.92
CA LEU A 93 -4.08 11.14 4.67
C LEU A 93 -2.72 11.84 4.75
N GLU A 94 -1.89 11.50 5.72
CA GLU A 94 -0.54 12.06 5.85
C GLU A 94 0.33 11.74 4.62
N TYR A 95 0.25 10.52 4.10
CA TYR A 95 0.90 10.13 2.86
C TYR A 95 0.38 10.94 1.66
N ALA A 96 -0.94 11.12 1.56
CA ALA A 96 -1.56 11.89 0.49
C ALA A 96 -1.20 13.38 0.51
N GLU A 97 -1.07 13.96 1.72
CA GLU A 97 -0.73 15.37 1.92
C GLU A 97 0.76 15.65 1.65
N LYS A 98 1.65 14.77 2.08
CA LYS A 98 3.09 15.02 2.19
C LYS A 98 3.95 14.20 1.22
N GLY A 99 3.39 13.14 0.63
CA GLY A 99 4.13 12.17 -0.17
C GLY A 99 5.05 11.27 0.66
N THR A 100 5.72 10.35 -0.02
CA THR A 100 6.56 9.29 0.60
C THR A 100 7.72 9.83 1.43
N ARG A 101 8.28 10.98 1.06
CA ARG A 101 9.50 11.52 1.70
C ARG A 101 9.31 11.92 3.16
N ASN A 102 8.08 12.22 3.59
CA ASN A 102 7.81 12.71 4.95
C ASN A 102 7.09 11.71 5.85
N THR A 103 6.54 10.63 5.31
CA THR A 103 5.81 9.62 6.10
C THR A 103 6.71 8.62 6.81
N LEU A 104 7.94 8.44 6.35
CA LEU A 104 8.95 7.57 6.98
C LEU A 104 9.75 8.27 8.09
N GLY A 105 9.52 9.58 8.31
CA GLY A 105 10.36 10.43 9.18
C GLY A 105 10.00 10.45 10.65
N SER A 106 9.01 9.72 11.17
CA SER A 106 8.56 9.95 12.56
C SER A 106 8.76 8.81 13.54
N SER A 107 9.32 7.66 13.17
CA SER A 107 9.59 6.59 14.17
C SER A 107 10.44 5.40 13.68
N LEU A 108 11.31 5.61 12.69
CA LEU A 108 12.41 4.66 12.48
C LEU A 108 13.72 5.41 12.73
N PRO A 109 14.71 4.82 13.43
CA PRO A 109 16.04 5.42 13.53
C PRO A 109 16.53 5.66 12.11
N SER A 110 17.11 6.83 11.88
CA SER A 110 17.72 7.24 10.62
C SER A 110 18.76 6.20 10.18
N LEU A 111 18.32 5.26 9.35
CA LEU A 111 19.23 4.43 8.58
C LEU A 111 19.81 5.31 7.46
N PRO A 112 21.08 5.10 7.07
CA PRO A 112 21.70 5.85 5.98
C PRO A 112 20.88 5.73 4.71
N GLU A 113 20.93 6.78 3.86
CA GLU A 113 20.23 6.87 2.56
C GLU A 113 20.75 5.89 1.50
N GLU A 114 20.92 4.63 1.84
CA GLU A 114 20.87 3.55 0.87
C GLU A 114 19.43 3.06 0.89
N THR A 115 18.75 3.18 -0.23
CA THR A 115 17.38 2.69 -0.45
C THR A 115 17.32 1.21 -0.10
N VAL A 116 17.02 0.92 1.16
CA VAL A 116 16.82 -0.45 1.62
C VAL A 116 15.47 -0.88 1.06
N SER A 117 15.48 -1.49 -0.10
CA SER A 117 14.28 -2.03 -0.71
C SER A 117 13.81 -3.24 0.12
N ILE A 118 12.52 -3.50 0.12
CA ILE A 118 11.95 -4.66 0.81
C ILE A 118 12.57 -5.96 0.30
N GLU A 119 12.91 -6.01 -0.99
CA GLU A 119 13.61 -7.13 -1.61
C GLU A 119 14.93 -7.41 -0.88
N ASN A 120 15.69 -6.36 -0.59
CA ASN A 120 16.96 -6.48 0.09
C ASN A 120 16.80 -6.95 1.54
N ILE A 121 15.79 -6.45 2.26
CA ILE A 121 15.49 -6.89 3.64
C ILE A 121 15.16 -8.39 3.66
N ILE A 122 14.31 -8.85 2.73
CA ILE A 122 13.93 -10.26 2.63
C ILE A 122 15.13 -11.11 2.21
N ALA A 123 15.89 -10.64 1.20
CA ALA A 123 17.08 -11.34 0.72
C ALA A 123 18.13 -11.50 1.82
N ASP A 124 18.40 -10.47 2.61
CA ASP A 124 19.35 -10.52 3.72
C ASP A 124 18.88 -11.44 4.84
N LYS A 125 17.57 -11.44 5.12
CA LYS A 125 17.01 -12.40 6.07
C LYS A 125 17.16 -13.84 5.59
N LEU A 126 16.91 -14.12 4.32
CA LEU A 126 17.11 -15.46 3.75
C LEU A 126 18.59 -15.85 3.74
N ARG A 127 19.50 -14.93 3.41
CA ARG A 127 20.95 -15.16 3.51
C ARG A 127 21.39 -15.49 4.93
N SER A 128 20.86 -14.78 5.92
CA SER A 128 21.13 -15.07 7.36
C SER A 128 20.64 -16.43 7.82
N LEU A 129 19.68 -17.03 7.11
CA LEU A 129 19.19 -18.39 7.32
C LEU A 129 19.99 -19.45 6.54
N GLY A 130 21.04 -19.06 5.82
CA GLY A 130 21.93 -19.96 5.10
C GLY A 130 21.55 -20.25 3.65
N TYR A 131 20.57 -19.53 3.09
CA TYR A 131 20.22 -19.69 1.66
C TYR A 131 21.11 -18.82 0.77
N THR A 132 21.45 -19.34 -0.42
CA THR A 132 22.05 -18.53 -1.47
C THR A 132 20.93 -17.82 -2.22
N VAL A 133 20.99 -16.48 -2.24
CA VAL A 133 19.89 -15.65 -2.75
C VAL A 133 20.40 -14.63 -3.75
N HIS A 134 19.76 -14.61 -4.93
CA HIS A 134 19.93 -13.57 -5.95
C HIS A 134 18.69 -12.68 -5.96
N THR A 135 18.88 -11.40 -6.26
CA THR A 135 17.81 -10.42 -6.45
C THR A 135 17.78 -9.95 -7.89
N ASP A 136 16.61 -9.44 -8.33
CA ASP A 136 16.42 -8.81 -9.64
C ASP A 136 16.76 -9.75 -10.83
N ILE A 137 16.21 -10.97 -10.81
CA ILE A 137 16.50 -12.04 -11.74
C ILE A 137 15.58 -11.97 -12.96
N GLY A 138 16.14 -11.93 -14.15
CA GLY A 138 15.38 -11.99 -15.38
C GLY A 138 15.89 -11.02 -16.44
N CYS A 139 15.26 -11.08 -17.62
CA CYS A 139 15.54 -10.20 -18.75
C CYS A 139 14.25 -9.85 -19.48
N SER A 140 14.28 -8.80 -20.30
CA SER A 140 13.21 -8.45 -21.24
C SER A 140 11.83 -8.21 -20.61
N GLY A 141 11.76 -7.50 -19.48
CA GLY A 141 10.50 -7.05 -18.88
C GLY A 141 9.83 -8.06 -17.95
N TYR A 142 10.39 -9.25 -17.76
CA TYR A 142 9.97 -10.19 -16.73
C TYR A 142 11.08 -10.35 -15.71
N LYS A 143 10.83 -9.89 -14.49
CA LYS A 143 11.76 -9.99 -13.38
C LYS A 143 11.13 -10.73 -12.22
N ILE A 144 11.93 -11.54 -11.56
CA ILE A 144 11.64 -12.14 -10.26
C ILE A 144 12.47 -11.37 -9.26
N ASP A 145 11.81 -10.86 -8.22
CA ASP A 145 12.46 -9.96 -7.27
C ASP A 145 13.52 -10.69 -6.44
N ILE A 146 13.26 -11.95 -6.05
CA ILE A 146 14.19 -12.76 -5.26
C ILE A 146 14.16 -14.21 -5.74
N GLY A 147 15.33 -14.80 -5.99
CA GLY A 147 15.47 -16.23 -6.28
C GLY A 147 16.37 -16.94 -5.28
N ILE A 148 15.90 -18.07 -4.78
CA ILE A 148 16.69 -18.97 -3.93
C ILE A 148 17.35 -20.01 -4.82
N VAL A 149 18.67 -20.04 -4.82
CA VAL A 149 19.47 -20.94 -5.65
C VAL A 149 19.33 -22.37 -5.15
N ASP A 150 19.23 -23.33 -6.06
CA ASP A 150 19.21 -24.74 -5.72
C ASP A 150 20.62 -25.17 -5.24
N PRO A 151 20.78 -25.66 -4.00
CA PRO A 151 22.07 -26.07 -3.48
C PRO A 151 22.69 -27.28 -4.22
N GLN A 152 21.86 -28.08 -4.90
CA GLN A 152 22.32 -29.23 -5.68
C GLN A 152 22.68 -28.85 -7.12
N ASN A 153 22.14 -27.76 -7.64
CA ASN A 153 22.42 -27.25 -8.97
C ASN A 153 22.38 -25.72 -8.99
N THR A 154 23.53 -25.10 -8.81
CA THR A 154 23.66 -23.63 -8.69
C THR A 154 23.28 -22.86 -9.95
N SER A 155 23.03 -23.52 -11.06
CA SER A 155 22.50 -22.91 -12.28
C SER A 155 20.97 -22.78 -12.26
N ASN A 156 20.30 -23.39 -11.31
CA ASN A 156 18.85 -23.41 -11.17
C ASN A 156 18.40 -22.69 -9.89
N TYR A 157 17.15 -22.23 -9.90
CA TYR A 157 16.49 -21.68 -8.72
C TYR A 157 15.48 -22.67 -8.19
N GLN A 158 15.54 -22.93 -6.88
CA GLN A 158 14.59 -23.77 -6.17
C GLN A 158 13.27 -23.05 -5.92
N LEU A 159 13.34 -21.73 -5.72
CA LEU A 159 12.17 -20.88 -5.46
C LEU A 159 12.40 -19.48 -6.04
N GLY A 160 11.37 -18.95 -6.68
CA GLY A 160 11.26 -17.54 -7.07
C GLY A 160 10.19 -16.83 -6.24
N ILE A 161 10.51 -15.65 -5.71
CA ILE A 161 9.58 -14.79 -4.98
C ILE A 161 9.39 -13.54 -5.81
N CYS A 162 8.13 -13.24 -6.15
CA CYS A 162 7.74 -12.01 -6.82
C CYS A 162 6.90 -11.17 -5.86
N LEU A 163 7.28 -9.91 -5.69
CA LEU A 163 6.58 -8.95 -4.85
C LEU A 163 5.54 -8.22 -5.71
N LEU A 164 4.28 -8.39 -5.39
CA LEU A 164 3.13 -8.02 -6.25
C LEU A 164 3.03 -6.53 -6.62
N TYR A 165 3.79 -5.64 -5.97
CA TYR A 165 3.80 -4.21 -6.27
C TYR A 165 4.91 -3.75 -7.21
N THR A 166 5.80 -4.66 -7.65
CA THR A 166 6.91 -4.35 -8.56
C THR A 166 6.73 -4.89 -9.97
N SER A 167 5.80 -5.83 -10.19
CA SER A 167 5.59 -6.44 -11.50
C SER A 167 4.11 -6.58 -11.83
N PRO A 168 3.64 -6.04 -12.96
CA PRO A 168 2.29 -6.33 -13.45
C PRO A 168 2.16 -7.83 -13.72
N SER A 169 1.08 -8.44 -13.23
CA SER A 169 0.79 -9.85 -13.45
C SER A 169 0.72 -10.16 -14.95
N PRO A 170 1.24 -11.30 -15.42
CA PRO A 170 1.08 -11.73 -16.82
C PRO A 170 -0.38 -11.86 -17.27
N ARG A 171 -1.35 -11.91 -16.34
CA ARG A 171 -2.80 -11.98 -16.62
C ARG A 171 -3.41 -10.63 -16.95
N ASP A 172 -2.70 -9.52 -16.68
CA ASP A 172 -3.20 -8.16 -16.90
C ASP A 172 -2.86 -7.62 -18.30
N ARG A 173 -2.36 -8.48 -19.19
CA ARG A 173 -2.01 -8.16 -20.59
C ARG A 173 -2.94 -8.85 -21.59
N GLY A 174 -4.21 -8.94 -21.27
CA GLY A 174 -5.25 -9.38 -22.18
C GLY A 174 -5.95 -8.22 -22.87
#